data_c98d6249c54de59b4848fadee9b91463
#
_entry.id   c98d6249c54de59b4848fadee9b91463
#
_cell.length_a   1.000
_cell.length_b   1.000
_cell.length_c   1.000
_cell.angle_alpha   90.00
_cell.angle_beta   90.00
_cell.angle_gamma   90.00
#
_symmetry.space_group_name_H-M   'P 1'
#
loop_
_entity.id
_entity.type
_entity.pdbx_description
1 polymer ?
#
loop_
_entity_poly.entity_id
_entity_poly.type
_entity_poly.pdbx_seq_one_letter_code
_entity_poly.pdbx_strand_id
1 'polypeptide(L)'
;RPFGRPIVQCFFGGAFAAEMEREGFAAMAAFAIDELAALRGNDIRRRLTPLAASSWRHDGFARGSYSYAKPGHADDRAVLAAPVDGRIFFAGEATSANFFSTVHGAYESGRRAAAEALAGLGARAA
;
A
#
# COMPACT_ATOMS: atom_id res chain seq x y z
N ARG A 1 4.20 -3.69 23.01
CA ARG A 1 3.77 -5.10 22.80
C ARG A 1 2.29 -5.10 22.39
N PRO A 2 1.98 -5.09 21.08
CA PRO A 2 0.61 -5.21 20.63
C PRO A 2 -0.01 -6.49 21.20
N PHE A 3 -1.24 -6.41 21.67
CA PHE A 3 -1.99 -7.55 22.22
C PHE A 3 -1.30 -8.25 23.42
N GLY A 4 -0.45 -7.57 24.17
CA GLY A 4 0.21 -8.08 25.37
C GLY A 4 1.33 -9.11 25.14
N ARG A 5 1.65 -9.45 23.89
CA ARG A 5 2.72 -10.39 23.50
C ARG A 5 3.70 -9.79 22.50
N PRO A 6 4.94 -10.28 22.45
CA PRO A 6 5.90 -9.87 21.43
C PRO A 6 5.43 -10.37 20.05
N ILE A 7 5.47 -9.48 19.05
CA ILE A 7 5.16 -9.80 17.65
C ILE A 7 6.34 -9.33 16.81
N VAL A 8 6.73 -10.14 15.82
CA VAL A 8 7.64 -9.77 14.75
C VAL A 8 6.82 -9.61 13.48
N GLN A 9 6.99 -8.48 12.82
CA GLN A 9 6.36 -8.21 11.52
C GLN A 9 7.46 -8.14 10.46
N CYS A 10 7.31 -8.94 9.41
CA CYS A 10 8.21 -8.98 8.26
C CYS A 10 7.54 -8.29 7.07
N PHE A 11 8.30 -7.51 6.32
CA PHE A 11 7.85 -6.84 5.11
C PHE A 11 8.56 -7.41 3.90
N PHE A 12 7.78 -7.76 2.91
CA PHE A 12 8.26 -8.14 1.57
C PHE A 12 7.88 -7.05 0.59
N GLY A 13 8.74 -6.75 -0.38
CA GLY A 13 8.54 -5.69 -1.37
C GLY A 13 8.84 -6.12 -2.79
N GLY A 14 8.34 -5.35 -3.76
CA GLY A 14 8.65 -5.49 -5.17
C GLY A 14 8.26 -6.83 -5.80
N ALA A 15 9.07 -7.31 -6.72
CA ALA A 15 8.85 -8.57 -7.43
C ALA A 15 8.88 -9.78 -6.47
N PHE A 16 9.75 -9.72 -5.47
CA PHE A 16 9.88 -10.78 -4.48
C PHE A 16 8.59 -10.95 -3.65
N ALA A 17 7.95 -9.87 -3.22
CA ALA A 17 6.66 -9.95 -2.55
C ALA A 17 5.60 -10.62 -3.42
N ALA A 18 5.57 -10.30 -4.74
CA ALA A 18 4.65 -10.90 -5.67
C ALA A 18 4.86 -12.41 -5.85
N GLU A 19 6.11 -12.87 -5.78
CA GLU A 19 6.46 -14.27 -5.80
C GLU A 19 6.01 -14.99 -4.53
N MET A 20 6.36 -14.44 -3.37
CA MET A 20 5.96 -14.98 -2.09
C MET A 20 4.43 -15.03 -1.90
N GLU A 21 3.70 -14.03 -2.39
CA GLU A 21 2.23 -14.06 -2.36
C GLU A 21 1.65 -15.20 -3.22
N ARG A 22 2.28 -15.53 -4.36
CA ARG A 22 1.87 -16.68 -5.19
C ARG A 22 2.13 -18.03 -4.52
N GLU A 23 3.23 -18.14 -3.79
CA GLU A 23 3.57 -19.35 -3.04
C GLU A 23 2.75 -19.52 -1.76
N GLY A 24 2.19 -18.43 -1.24
CA GLY A 24 1.24 -18.40 -0.16
C GLY A 24 1.85 -18.29 1.24
N PHE A 25 0.96 -18.31 2.24
CA PHE A 25 1.30 -18.03 3.64
C PHE A 25 2.42 -18.93 4.20
N ALA A 26 2.40 -20.21 3.88
CA ALA A 26 3.40 -21.15 4.41
C ALA A 26 4.81 -20.82 3.93
N ALA A 27 4.97 -20.48 2.65
CA ALA A 27 6.25 -20.06 2.07
C ALA A 27 6.73 -18.74 2.66
N MET A 28 5.86 -17.74 2.77
CA MET A 28 6.16 -16.46 3.43
C MET A 28 6.66 -16.66 4.86
N ALA A 29 5.96 -17.49 5.62
CA ALA A 29 6.32 -17.78 7.01
C ALA A 29 7.65 -18.52 7.13
N ALA A 30 7.88 -19.51 6.28
CA ALA A 30 9.13 -20.28 6.26
C ALA A 30 10.32 -19.35 5.94
N PHE A 31 10.22 -18.57 4.88
CA PHE A 31 11.24 -17.60 4.50
C PHE A 31 11.54 -16.61 5.63
N ALA A 32 10.51 -15.99 6.24
CA ALA A 32 10.69 -15.06 7.34
C ALA A 32 11.38 -15.69 8.56
N ILE A 33 11.05 -16.95 8.88
CA ILE A 33 11.68 -17.69 9.96
C ILE A 33 13.15 -18.00 9.63
N ASP A 34 13.46 -18.34 8.38
CA ASP A 34 14.82 -18.62 7.92
C ASP A 34 15.71 -17.38 8.03
N GLU A 35 15.24 -16.23 7.57
CA GLU A 35 15.94 -14.94 7.70
C GLU A 35 16.18 -14.57 9.17
N LEU A 36 15.17 -14.74 10.01
CA LEU A 36 15.31 -14.47 11.45
C LEU A 36 16.27 -15.44 12.11
N ALA A 37 16.30 -16.70 11.70
CA ALA A 37 17.24 -17.70 12.23
C ALA A 37 18.68 -17.42 11.79
N ALA A 38 18.88 -16.92 10.57
CA ALA A 38 20.20 -16.47 10.12
C ALA A 38 20.75 -15.31 10.95
N LEU A 39 19.85 -14.38 11.36
CA LEU A 39 20.23 -13.21 12.18
C LEU A 39 20.36 -13.49 13.67
N ARG A 40 19.56 -14.39 14.23
CA ARG A 40 19.41 -14.61 15.68
C ARG A 40 19.80 -15.99 16.16
N GLY A 41 20.18 -16.88 15.25
CA GLY A 41 20.47 -18.26 15.54
C GLY A 41 19.23 -19.17 15.48
N ASN A 42 19.48 -20.47 15.26
CA ASN A 42 18.41 -21.45 15.02
C ASN A 42 17.40 -21.61 16.17
N ASP A 43 17.79 -21.26 17.38
CA ASP A 43 16.90 -21.34 18.55
C ASP A 43 15.63 -20.49 18.44
N ILE A 44 15.67 -19.43 17.62
CA ILE A 44 14.51 -18.57 17.41
C ILE A 44 13.35 -19.33 16.75
N ARG A 45 13.62 -20.33 15.92
CA ARG A 45 12.60 -21.14 15.23
C ARG A 45 11.57 -21.73 16.21
N ARG A 46 12.02 -22.17 17.37
CA ARG A 46 11.15 -22.76 18.40
C ARG A 46 10.29 -21.73 19.13
N ARG A 47 10.62 -20.44 18.99
CA ARG A 47 9.94 -19.33 19.67
C ARG A 47 8.96 -18.60 18.76
N LEU A 48 8.94 -18.91 17.47
CA LEU A 48 8.11 -18.27 16.46
C LEU A 48 6.92 -19.15 16.12
N THR A 49 5.75 -18.53 16.14
CA THR A 49 4.52 -19.14 15.63
C THR A 49 3.95 -18.21 14.56
N PRO A 50 3.88 -18.63 13.29
CA PRO A 50 3.25 -17.84 12.25
C PRO A 50 1.80 -17.54 12.60
N LEU A 51 1.37 -16.28 12.41
CA LEU A 51 0.02 -15.83 12.73
C LEU A 51 -0.80 -15.54 11.48
N ALA A 52 -0.31 -14.66 10.63
CA ALA A 52 -1.02 -14.21 9.43
C ALA A 52 -0.04 -13.59 8.44
N ALA A 53 -0.43 -13.54 7.17
CA ALA A 53 0.19 -12.71 6.16
C ALA A 53 -0.90 -11.98 5.36
N SER A 54 -0.57 -10.79 4.87
CA SER A 54 -1.39 -10.06 3.91
C SER A 54 -0.99 -10.44 2.49
N SER A 55 -1.94 -10.40 1.57
CA SER A 55 -1.74 -10.65 0.15
C SER A 55 -2.46 -9.55 -0.65
N TRP A 56 -1.96 -8.32 -0.53
CA TRP A 56 -2.60 -7.13 -1.09
C TRP A 56 -2.67 -7.14 -2.62
N ARG A 57 -1.72 -7.80 -3.29
CA ARG A 57 -1.71 -7.89 -4.75
C ARG A 57 -2.85 -8.74 -5.29
N HIS A 58 -3.27 -9.76 -4.54
CA HIS A 58 -4.37 -10.66 -4.91
C HIS A 58 -5.73 -10.16 -4.41
N ASP A 59 -5.77 -9.10 -3.62
CA ASP A 59 -7.02 -8.43 -3.28
C ASP A 59 -7.61 -7.77 -4.54
N GLY A 60 -8.87 -8.10 -4.85
CA GLY A 60 -9.53 -7.68 -6.09
C GLY A 60 -9.71 -6.16 -6.21
N PHE A 61 -9.74 -5.45 -5.10
CA PHE A 61 -9.94 -3.99 -5.05
C PHE A 61 -8.63 -3.24 -4.84
N ALA A 62 -7.77 -3.70 -3.93
CA ALA A 62 -6.52 -3.02 -3.60
C ALA A 62 -5.43 -3.23 -4.66
N ARG A 63 -5.23 -4.46 -5.13
CA ARG A 63 -4.25 -4.87 -6.16
C ARG A 63 -2.81 -4.42 -5.87
N GLY A 64 -2.51 -4.15 -4.62
CA GLY A 64 -1.24 -3.68 -4.11
C GLY A 64 -1.43 -2.99 -2.76
N SER A 65 -0.35 -2.68 -2.06
CA SER A 65 -0.44 -2.05 -0.73
C SER A 65 -0.39 -0.52 -0.78
N TYR A 66 0.48 0.05 -1.58
CA TYR A 66 0.60 1.50 -1.78
C TYR A 66 1.35 1.82 -3.08
N SER A 67 1.19 3.06 -3.57
CA SER A 67 1.82 3.49 -4.80
C SER A 67 3.29 3.86 -4.60
N TYR A 68 4.10 3.64 -5.63
CA TYR A 68 5.44 4.22 -5.75
C TYR A 68 5.62 4.81 -7.15
N ALA A 69 6.37 5.90 -7.25
CA ALA A 69 6.74 6.46 -8.53
C ALA A 69 7.98 5.75 -9.08
N LYS A 70 8.01 5.49 -10.39
CA LYS A 70 9.22 5.03 -11.07
C LYS A 70 10.26 6.18 -11.07
N PRO A 71 11.56 5.89 -11.15
CA PRO A 71 12.57 6.92 -11.32
C PRO A 71 12.23 7.87 -12.49
N GLY A 72 12.29 9.18 -12.27
CA GLY A 72 11.94 10.20 -13.25
C GLY A 72 10.44 10.52 -13.40
N HIS A 73 9.56 9.84 -12.65
CA HIS A 73 8.09 9.97 -12.76
C HIS A 73 7.42 10.46 -11.47
N ALA A 74 8.14 11.15 -10.60
CA ALA A 74 7.59 11.64 -9.34
C ALA A 74 6.44 12.66 -9.57
N ASP A 75 6.54 13.48 -10.59
CA ASP A 75 5.58 14.54 -10.92
C ASP A 75 4.32 14.01 -11.62
N ASP A 76 4.32 12.77 -12.11
CA ASP A 76 3.15 12.15 -12.78
C ASP A 76 1.96 11.99 -11.82
N ARG A 77 2.17 12.13 -10.51
CA ARG A 77 1.08 12.16 -9.52
C ARG A 77 0.11 13.31 -9.74
N ALA A 78 0.60 14.45 -10.22
CA ALA A 78 -0.24 15.59 -10.59
C ALA A 78 -1.08 15.27 -11.85
N VAL A 79 -0.49 14.58 -12.82
CA VAL A 79 -1.21 14.10 -14.01
C VAL A 79 -2.31 13.11 -13.62
N LEU A 80 -1.98 12.16 -12.74
CA LEU A 80 -2.95 11.18 -12.23
C LEU A 80 -4.09 11.84 -11.42
N ALA A 81 -3.81 12.97 -10.77
CA ALA A 81 -4.80 13.72 -9.99
C ALA A 81 -5.74 14.57 -10.87
N ALA A 82 -5.36 14.87 -12.12
CA ALA A 82 -6.09 15.79 -12.97
C ALA A 82 -7.49 15.26 -13.33
N PRO A 83 -8.54 16.09 -13.22
CA PRO A 83 -9.88 15.70 -13.65
C PRO A 83 -9.94 15.42 -15.17
N VAL A 84 -10.74 14.43 -15.56
CA VAL A 84 -11.04 14.15 -16.98
C VAL A 84 -12.38 14.79 -17.35
N ASP A 85 -12.36 15.67 -18.34
CA ASP A 85 -13.51 16.38 -18.90
C ASP A 85 -14.38 17.11 -17.86
N GLY A 86 -13.82 17.45 -16.70
CA GLY A 86 -14.56 18.03 -15.57
C GLY A 86 -15.72 17.14 -15.07
N ARG A 87 -15.63 15.83 -15.27
CA ARG A 87 -16.66 14.83 -14.95
C ARG A 87 -16.16 13.67 -14.12
N ILE A 88 -14.89 13.29 -14.29
CA ILE A 88 -14.26 12.20 -13.55
C ILE A 88 -13.16 12.82 -12.71
N PHE A 89 -13.19 12.54 -11.41
CA PHE A 89 -12.25 13.07 -10.42
C PHE A 89 -11.59 11.92 -9.72
N PHE A 90 -10.27 12.04 -9.46
CA PHE A 90 -9.47 10.99 -8.89
C PHE A 90 -9.02 11.36 -7.48
N ALA A 91 -9.13 10.41 -6.57
CA ALA A 91 -8.63 10.51 -5.21
C ALA A 91 -7.88 9.22 -4.83
N GLY A 92 -7.12 9.30 -3.77
CA GLY A 92 -6.29 8.22 -3.27
C GLY A 92 -4.87 8.71 -3.03
N GLU A 93 -4.09 8.01 -2.23
CA GLU A 93 -2.73 8.42 -1.88
C GLU A 93 -1.83 8.60 -3.11
N ALA A 94 -2.05 7.82 -4.17
CA ALA A 94 -1.30 7.90 -5.43
C ALA A 94 -1.41 9.27 -6.12
N THR A 95 -2.50 10.01 -5.88
CA THR A 95 -2.74 11.36 -6.43
C THR A 95 -2.20 12.48 -5.54
N SER A 96 -1.56 12.15 -4.42
CA SER A 96 -0.95 13.12 -3.51
C SER A 96 0.53 13.32 -3.86
N ALA A 97 0.92 14.53 -4.22
CA ALA A 97 2.30 14.83 -4.59
C ALA A 97 3.26 14.72 -3.38
N ASN A 98 2.81 15.14 -2.20
CA ASN A 98 3.66 15.29 -1.02
C ASN A 98 3.48 14.19 0.03
N PHE A 99 2.30 13.57 0.08
CA PHE A 99 1.92 12.59 1.10
C PHE A 99 1.47 11.26 0.50
N PHE A 100 2.09 10.86 -0.62
CA PHE A 100 1.83 9.56 -1.22
C PHE A 100 2.19 8.42 -0.27
N SER A 101 1.63 7.24 -0.50
CA SER A 101 1.82 6.04 0.32
C SER A 101 1.34 6.18 1.78
N THR A 102 0.47 7.17 2.06
CA THR A 102 -0.02 7.44 3.41
C THR A 102 -1.54 7.60 3.48
N VAL A 103 -2.11 7.29 4.64
CA VAL A 103 -3.55 7.46 4.90
C VAL A 103 -3.96 8.93 4.84
N HIS A 104 -3.15 9.84 5.39
CA HIS A 104 -3.48 11.27 5.35
C HIS A 104 -3.40 11.83 3.93
N GLY A 105 -2.49 11.35 3.08
CA GLY A 105 -2.46 11.70 1.66
C GLY A 105 -3.72 11.23 0.93
N ALA A 106 -4.22 10.03 1.23
CA ALA A 106 -5.50 9.56 0.71
C ALA A 106 -6.66 10.46 1.14
N TYR A 107 -6.71 10.84 2.42
CA TYR A 107 -7.74 11.73 2.97
C TYR A 107 -7.72 13.13 2.31
N GLU A 108 -6.55 13.77 2.25
CA GLU A 108 -6.42 15.10 1.64
C GLU A 108 -6.75 15.09 0.14
N SER A 109 -6.34 14.06 -0.59
CA SER A 109 -6.70 13.92 -2.01
C SER A 109 -8.21 13.72 -2.20
N GLY A 110 -8.89 13.03 -1.27
CA GLY A 110 -10.34 12.91 -1.26
C GLY A 110 -11.04 14.24 -1.07
N ARG A 111 -10.58 15.08 -0.13
CA ARG A 111 -11.09 16.43 0.08
C ARG A 111 -10.91 17.31 -1.17
N ARG A 112 -9.75 17.26 -1.80
CA ARG A 112 -9.45 17.97 -3.04
C ARG A 112 -10.42 17.54 -4.16
N ALA A 113 -10.52 16.24 -4.43
CA ALA A 113 -11.37 15.74 -5.50
C ALA A 113 -12.87 16.07 -5.27
N ALA A 114 -13.33 16.05 -4.02
CA ALA A 114 -14.69 16.46 -3.68
C ALA A 114 -14.92 17.96 -3.96
N ALA A 115 -13.96 18.82 -3.62
CA ALA A 115 -14.05 20.26 -3.89
C ALA A 115 -14.06 20.53 -5.42
N GLU A 116 -13.22 19.86 -6.18
CA GLU A 116 -13.20 19.93 -7.66
C GLU A 116 -14.54 19.49 -8.27
N ALA A 117 -15.12 18.40 -7.78
CA ALA A 117 -16.41 17.90 -8.23
C ALA A 117 -17.55 18.90 -7.94
N LEU A 118 -17.58 19.48 -6.74
CA LEU A 118 -18.57 20.50 -6.37
C LEU A 118 -18.45 21.77 -7.24
N ALA A 119 -17.24 22.23 -7.50
CA ALA A 119 -16.99 23.36 -8.39
C ALA A 119 -17.47 23.07 -9.80
N GLY A 120 -17.22 21.86 -10.32
CA GLY A 120 -17.68 21.42 -11.64
C GLY A 120 -19.23 21.35 -11.75
N LEU A 121 -19.92 21.00 -10.68
CA LEU A 121 -21.39 21.01 -10.63
C LEU A 121 -21.94 22.43 -10.59
N GLY A 122 -21.37 23.33 -9.80
CA GLY A 122 -21.77 24.75 -9.73
C GLY A 122 -21.57 25.49 -11.05
N ALA A 123 -20.48 25.23 -11.76
CA ALA A 123 -20.22 25.82 -13.08
C ALA A 123 -21.19 25.36 -14.19
N ARG A 124 -21.88 24.21 -14.02
CA ARG A 124 -22.88 23.70 -14.98
C ARG A 124 -24.30 24.19 -14.69
N ALA A 125 -24.54 24.67 -13.48
CA ALA A 125 -25.84 25.19 -13.06
C ALA A 125 -26.00 26.70 -13.33
N ALA A 126 -24.94 27.38 -13.74
CA ALA A 126 -24.89 28.79 -14.11
C ALA A 126 -24.84 28.97 -15.63
#